data_4da118e6b6d35c352672cecec3eed068
#
_entry.id   4da118e6b6d35c352672cecec3eed068
#
_cell.length_a   1.000
_cell.length_b   1.000
_cell.length_c   1.000
_cell.angle_alpha   90.00
_cell.angle_beta   90.00
_cell.angle_gamma   90.00
#
_symmetry.space_group_name_H-M   'P 1'
#
loop_
_entity.id
_entity.type
_entity.pdbx_description
1 polymer ?
#
loop_
_entity_poly.entity_id
_entity_poly.type
_entity_poly.pdbx_seq_one_letter_code
_entity_poly.pdbx_strand_id
1 'polypeptide(L)'
;MPSSVAVGHQSNSQQYQLGKGLKKFGEKGHKASSSELEQLHHRKCFYPVSVKDKTRNERLKAQMAMMLLTEKRCGKIKGRMVFDGRKTREWITKEDTASPTAILEGILLTLTIDAHENRDVMSADVPNAFIQTEMPEVKQGEERVMMKITGVLVDMLNQLDPQLYGPHVVYD
;
A
#
# COMPACT_ATOMS: atom_id res chain seq x y z
N MET A 1 -31.21 -35.79 14.92
CA MET A 1 -30.89 -34.78 13.89
C MET A 1 -29.44 -34.37 14.12
N PRO A 2 -28.48 -34.76 13.28
CA PRO A 2 -27.08 -34.31 13.45
C PRO A 2 -26.94 -32.87 12.98
N SER A 3 -26.51 -32.02 13.86
CA SER A 3 -26.14 -30.63 13.56
C SER A 3 -24.85 -30.61 12.69
N SER A 4 -24.96 -30.15 11.46
CA SER A 4 -23.83 -29.93 10.59
C SER A 4 -22.98 -28.78 11.11
N VAL A 5 -21.78 -29.10 11.57
CA VAL A 5 -20.74 -28.11 11.87
C VAL A 5 -20.23 -27.57 10.54
N ALA A 6 -20.54 -26.32 10.23
CA ALA A 6 -19.94 -25.64 9.09
C ALA A 6 -18.46 -25.44 9.37
N VAL A 7 -17.61 -26.24 8.75
CA VAL A 7 -16.16 -26.03 8.71
C VAL A 7 -15.91 -24.76 7.89
N GLY A 8 -15.56 -23.69 8.59
CA GLY A 8 -15.20 -22.44 7.94
C GLY A 8 -13.94 -22.63 7.09
N HIS A 9 -14.08 -22.64 5.79
CA HIS A 9 -12.96 -22.53 4.87
C HIS A 9 -12.24 -21.22 5.18
N GLN A 10 -11.02 -21.31 5.73
CA GLN A 10 -10.09 -20.21 5.75
C GLN A 10 -9.71 -19.92 4.28
N SER A 11 -10.46 -19.07 3.62
CA SER A 11 -10.06 -18.53 2.33
C SER A 11 -8.89 -17.57 2.58
N ASN A 12 -7.67 -18.06 2.46
CA ASN A 12 -6.50 -17.20 2.31
C ASN A 12 -6.77 -16.30 1.11
N SER A 13 -6.94 -15.01 1.34
CA SER A 13 -7.13 -14.02 0.29
C SER A 13 -5.84 -13.95 -0.53
N GLN A 14 -5.82 -14.64 -1.67
CA GLN A 14 -4.64 -14.73 -2.51
C GLN A 14 -4.36 -13.38 -3.15
N GLN A 15 -3.12 -12.91 -3.02
CA GLN A 15 -2.64 -11.68 -3.65
C GLN A 15 -2.00 -12.00 -5.01
N TYR A 16 -2.33 -11.18 -6.01
CA TYR A 16 -1.81 -11.29 -7.37
C TYR A 16 -1.06 -10.02 -7.72
N GLN A 17 0.13 -10.16 -8.28
CA GLN A 17 0.83 -9.04 -8.91
C GLN A 17 -0.01 -8.52 -10.09
N LEU A 18 0.12 -7.23 -10.43
CA LEU A 18 -0.70 -6.53 -11.40
C LEU A 18 -0.92 -7.34 -12.69
N GLY A 19 0.13 -7.78 -13.36
CA GLY A 19 0.01 -8.49 -14.64
C GLY A 19 -0.80 -9.79 -14.54
N LYS A 20 -0.60 -10.58 -13.47
CA LYS A 20 -1.38 -11.79 -13.21
C LYS A 20 -2.80 -11.45 -12.77
N GLY A 21 -2.95 -10.42 -11.95
CA GLY A 21 -4.24 -9.96 -11.46
C GLY A 21 -5.13 -9.39 -12.57
N LEU A 22 -4.57 -8.61 -13.50
CA LEU A 22 -5.31 -8.10 -14.67
C LEU A 22 -5.78 -9.23 -15.59
N LYS A 23 -4.94 -10.25 -15.82
CA LYS A 23 -5.35 -11.44 -16.60
C LYS A 23 -6.50 -12.20 -15.92
N LYS A 24 -6.49 -12.28 -14.59
CA LYS A 24 -7.50 -13.01 -13.82
C LYS A 24 -8.81 -12.23 -13.66
N PHE A 25 -8.72 -10.95 -13.34
CA PHE A 25 -9.87 -10.12 -12.95
C PHE A 25 -10.37 -9.19 -14.06
N GLY A 26 -9.63 -9.07 -15.15
CA GLY A 26 -9.98 -8.24 -16.30
C GLY A 26 -10.28 -6.80 -15.90
N GLU A 27 -11.41 -6.29 -16.37
CA GLU A 27 -11.85 -4.91 -16.15
C GLU A 27 -12.02 -4.54 -14.66
N LYS A 28 -12.47 -5.47 -13.82
CA LYS A 28 -12.55 -5.26 -12.37
C LYS A 28 -11.17 -5.01 -11.75
N GLY A 29 -10.14 -5.70 -12.26
CA GLY A 29 -8.74 -5.50 -11.85
C GLY A 29 -8.22 -4.13 -12.27
N HIS A 30 -8.50 -3.71 -13.51
CA HIS A 30 -8.16 -2.36 -14.00
C HIS A 30 -8.80 -1.29 -13.13
N LYS A 31 -10.11 -1.35 -12.92
CA LYS A 31 -10.85 -0.40 -12.09
C LYS A 31 -10.32 -0.32 -10.67
N ALA A 32 -9.99 -1.46 -10.05
CA ALA A 32 -9.41 -1.48 -8.71
C ALA A 32 -8.01 -0.85 -8.65
N SER A 33 -7.19 -1.06 -9.67
CA SER A 33 -5.85 -0.46 -9.79
C SER A 33 -5.94 1.06 -10.01
N SER A 34 -6.79 1.51 -10.92
CA SER A 34 -7.00 2.94 -11.19
C SER A 34 -7.52 3.66 -9.95
N SER A 35 -8.50 3.10 -9.25
CA SER A 35 -9.03 3.69 -8.01
C SER A 35 -7.98 3.81 -6.90
N GLU A 36 -7.04 2.88 -6.80
CA GLU A 36 -5.92 2.98 -5.85
C GLU A 36 -4.95 4.11 -6.26
N LEU A 37 -4.60 4.20 -7.55
CA LEU A 37 -3.73 5.27 -8.06
C LEU A 37 -4.36 6.65 -7.92
N GLU A 38 -5.67 6.78 -8.19
CA GLU A 38 -6.43 8.00 -7.98
C GLU A 38 -6.36 8.47 -6.53
N GLN A 39 -6.54 7.57 -5.56
CA GLN A 39 -6.44 7.91 -4.14
C GLN A 39 -5.04 8.43 -3.78
N LEU A 40 -3.99 7.78 -4.27
CA LEU A 40 -2.61 8.18 -4.02
C LEU A 40 -2.28 9.52 -4.67
N HIS A 41 -2.77 9.74 -5.90
CA HIS A 41 -2.60 10.99 -6.63
C HIS A 41 -3.29 12.16 -5.91
N HIS A 42 -4.58 12.04 -5.57
CA HIS A 42 -5.33 13.09 -4.88
C HIS A 42 -4.76 13.43 -3.51
N ARG A 43 -4.16 12.46 -2.84
CA ARG A 43 -3.48 12.67 -1.54
C ARG A 43 -2.03 13.14 -1.69
N LYS A 44 -1.53 13.32 -2.92
CA LYS A 44 -0.17 13.74 -3.21
C LYS A 44 0.89 12.86 -2.51
N CYS A 45 0.66 11.54 -2.49
CA CYS A 45 1.53 10.60 -1.79
C CYS A 45 2.93 10.49 -2.42
N PHE A 46 3.10 10.90 -3.66
CA PHE A 46 4.38 10.97 -4.37
C PHE A 46 4.33 12.02 -5.47
N TYR A 47 5.52 12.50 -5.86
CA TYR A 47 5.70 13.42 -6.98
C TYR A 47 6.60 12.80 -8.02
N PRO A 48 6.28 12.93 -9.32
CA PRO A 48 7.14 12.46 -10.38
C PRO A 48 8.43 13.30 -10.42
N VAL A 49 9.54 12.64 -10.69
CA VAL A 49 10.84 13.27 -10.87
C VAL A 49 11.50 12.75 -12.13
N SER A 50 12.20 13.61 -12.86
CA SER A 50 12.91 13.22 -14.06
C SER A 50 14.06 12.28 -13.75
N VAL A 51 14.11 11.13 -14.43
CA VAL A 51 15.22 10.17 -14.32
C VAL A 51 16.53 10.80 -14.78
N LYS A 52 16.47 11.77 -15.72
CA LYS A 52 17.66 12.46 -16.25
C LYS A 52 18.37 13.31 -15.19
N ASP A 53 17.62 13.85 -14.22
CA ASP A 53 18.11 14.70 -13.16
C ASP A 53 18.67 13.89 -11.97
N LYS A 54 18.66 12.56 -12.08
CA LYS A 54 19.08 11.66 -11.00
C LYS A 54 20.42 11.04 -11.27
N THR A 55 21.26 11.01 -10.26
CA THR A 55 22.55 10.33 -10.28
C THR A 55 22.38 8.83 -10.48
N ARG A 56 23.44 8.15 -10.93
CA ARG A 56 23.43 6.69 -11.04
C ARG A 56 23.12 6.01 -9.71
N ASN A 57 23.66 6.54 -8.61
CA ASN A 57 23.47 5.98 -7.28
C ASN A 57 22.00 6.09 -6.82
N GLU A 58 21.38 7.26 -6.97
CA GLU A 58 19.95 7.46 -6.67
C GLU A 58 19.06 6.50 -7.46
N ARG A 59 19.36 6.30 -8.76
CA ARG A 59 18.60 5.34 -9.60
C ARG A 59 18.74 3.90 -9.13
N LEU A 60 19.93 3.49 -8.66
CA LEU A 60 20.17 2.14 -8.14
C LEU A 60 19.46 1.91 -6.79
N LYS A 61 19.36 2.96 -5.96
CA LYS A 61 18.66 2.90 -4.66
C LYS A 61 17.14 2.95 -4.80
N ALA A 62 16.61 3.44 -5.94
CA ALA A 62 15.17 3.51 -6.16
C ALA A 62 14.52 2.13 -6.04
N GLN A 63 13.43 2.09 -5.29
CA GLN A 63 12.70 0.86 -4.97
C GLN A 63 11.60 0.61 -5.99
N MET A 64 11.42 -0.64 -6.40
CA MET A 64 10.40 -0.99 -7.38
C MET A 64 9.00 -0.87 -6.78
N ALA A 65 8.14 -0.10 -7.43
CA ALA A 65 6.72 -0.08 -7.12
C ALA A 65 6.00 -1.30 -7.72
N MET A 66 5.06 -1.84 -6.98
CA MET A 66 4.24 -2.97 -7.39
C MET A 66 2.78 -2.70 -7.02
N MET A 67 1.86 -3.13 -7.88
CA MET A 67 0.44 -3.17 -7.57
C MET A 67 0.03 -4.60 -7.29
N LEU A 68 -0.61 -4.81 -6.14
CA LEU A 68 -1.17 -6.08 -5.73
C LEU A 68 -2.69 -6.03 -5.83
N LEU A 69 -3.28 -7.04 -6.43
CA LEU A 69 -4.72 -7.21 -6.52
C LEU A 69 -5.15 -8.37 -5.64
N THR A 70 -6.16 -8.14 -4.83
CA THR A 70 -6.71 -9.13 -3.89
C THR A 70 -8.22 -9.19 -4.02
N GLU A 71 -8.76 -10.37 -4.15
CA GLU A 71 -10.20 -10.61 -4.09
C GLU A 71 -10.65 -10.75 -2.64
N LYS A 72 -11.55 -9.87 -2.21
CA LYS A 72 -12.17 -9.97 -0.89
C LYS A 72 -13.24 -11.05 -0.88
N ARG A 73 -13.62 -11.55 0.31
CA ARG A 73 -14.69 -12.55 0.49
C ARG A 73 -16.01 -12.14 -0.15
N CYS A 74 -16.30 -10.86 -0.25
CA CYS A 74 -17.49 -10.31 -0.92
C CYS A 74 -17.36 -10.22 -2.46
N GLY A 75 -16.31 -10.77 -3.07
CA GLY A 75 -16.05 -10.72 -4.51
C GLY A 75 -15.52 -9.37 -5.03
N LYS A 76 -15.37 -8.36 -4.17
CA LYS A 76 -14.79 -7.07 -4.54
C LYS A 76 -13.28 -7.19 -4.70
N ILE A 77 -12.75 -6.70 -5.82
CA ILE A 77 -11.31 -6.61 -6.04
C ILE A 77 -10.77 -5.36 -5.37
N LYS A 78 -9.69 -5.51 -4.61
CA LYS A 78 -8.95 -4.39 -3.99
C LYS A 78 -7.56 -4.31 -4.60
N GLY A 79 -7.19 -3.12 -5.09
CA GLY A 79 -5.83 -2.74 -5.42
C GLY A 79 -5.09 -2.27 -4.16
N ARG A 80 -3.79 -2.48 -4.13
CA ARG A 80 -2.89 -1.91 -3.14
C ARG A 80 -1.53 -1.68 -3.79
N MET A 81 -1.11 -0.43 -3.83
CA MET A 81 0.23 -0.09 -4.27
C MET A 81 1.22 -0.27 -3.12
N VAL A 82 2.30 -0.96 -3.39
CA VAL A 82 3.38 -1.22 -2.44
C VAL A 82 4.72 -1.01 -3.14
N PHE A 83 5.76 -0.80 -2.38
CA PHE A 83 7.13 -0.78 -2.90
C PHE A 83 7.97 -1.90 -2.28
N ASP A 84 9.01 -2.32 -2.98
CA ASP A 84 9.92 -3.36 -2.51
C ASP A 84 10.88 -2.81 -1.46
N GLY A 85 10.49 -2.90 -0.20
CA GLY A 85 11.26 -2.40 0.94
C GLY A 85 12.49 -3.24 1.31
N ARG A 86 12.90 -4.24 0.52
CA ARG A 86 14.06 -5.08 0.87
C ARG A 86 15.35 -4.28 0.98
N LYS A 87 15.52 -3.29 0.12
CA LYS A 87 16.71 -2.42 0.14
C LYS A 87 16.74 -1.46 1.33
N THR A 88 15.58 -1.09 1.89
CA THR A 88 15.54 -0.19 3.06
C THR A 88 16.11 -0.84 4.31
N ARG A 89 16.16 -2.17 4.37
CA ARG A 89 16.75 -2.91 5.50
C ARG A 89 18.26 -2.68 5.66
N GLU A 90 18.91 -2.10 4.66
CA GLU A 90 20.36 -1.78 4.73
C GLU A 90 20.63 -0.55 5.60
N TRP A 91 19.64 0.33 5.77
CA TRP A 91 19.82 1.60 6.51
C TRP A 91 18.71 1.92 7.53
N ILE A 92 17.62 1.15 7.57
CA ILE A 92 16.59 1.29 8.59
C ILE A 92 16.67 0.10 9.53
N THR A 93 16.78 0.36 10.83
CA THR A 93 16.86 -0.70 11.83
C THR A 93 15.55 -1.48 11.93
N LYS A 94 15.60 -2.68 12.49
CA LYS A 94 14.39 -3.48 12.70
C LYS A 94 13.44 -2.80 13.69
N GLU A 95 13.97 -2.13 14.67
CA GLU A 95 13.25 -1.37 15.68
C GLU A 95 12.48 -0.20 15.04
N ASP A 96 13.10 0.54 14.12
CA ASP A 96 12.49 1.67 13.41
C ASP A 96 11.40 1.23 12.42
N THR A 97 11.44 -0.02 11.97
CA THR A 97 10.40 -0.59 11.08
C THR A 97 9.26 -1.26 11.83
N ALA A 98 9.41 -1.46 13.14
CA ALA A 98 8.41 -2.12 13.96
C ALA A 98 7.26 -1.16 14.29
N SER A 99 6.05 -1.53 13.92
CA SER A 99 4.85 -0.86 14.44
C SER A 99 4.37 -1.63 15.66
N PRO A 100 4.35 -1.02 16.86
CA PRO A 100 3.87 -1.70 18.05
C PRO A 100 2.38 -2.05 17.87
N THR A 101 2.09 -3.33 17.95
CA THR A 101 0.71 -3.84 17.90
C THR A 101 0.32 -4.25 19.32
N ALA A 102 -0.85 -3.82 19.76
CA ALA A 102 -1.38 -4.24 21.06
C ALA A 102 -1.53 -5.77 21.11
N ILE A 103 -1.05 -6.39 22.17
CA ILE A 103 -1.24 -7.81 22.42
C ILE A 103 -2.68 -8.10 22.82
N LEU A 104 -3.19 -9.26 22.44
CA LEU A 104 -4.59 -9.63 22.69
C LEU A 104 -4.95 -9.56 24.17
N GLU A 105 -4.06 -10.02 25.04
CA GLU A 105 -4.23 -9.98 26.49
C GLU A 105 -4.41 -8.56 27.01
N GLY A 106 -3.69 -7.59 26.48
CA GLY A 106 -3.84 -6.18 26.83
C GLY A 106 -5.22 -5.64 26.42
N ILE A 107 -5.67 -6.00 25.22
CA ILE A 107 -7.01 -5.62 24.73
C ILE A 107 -8.10 -6.22 25.65
N LEU A 108 -8.02 -7.52 25.97
CA LEU A 108 -8.99 -8.20 26.81
C LEU A 108 -9.00 -7.64 28.23
N LEU A 109 -7.83 -7.32 28.81
CA LEU A 109 -7.73 -6.68 30.12
C LEU A 109 -8.42 -5.31 30.13
N THR A 110 -8.15 -4.46 29.11
CA THR A 110 -8.79 -3.15 28.97
C THR A 110 -10.30 -3.28 28.88
N LEU A 111 -10.80 -4.19 28.02
CA LEU A 111 -12.24 -4.44 27.87
C LEU A 111 -12.88 -4.93 29.18
N THR A 112 -12.17 -5.73 29.98
CA THR A 112 -12.67 -6.20 31.29
C THR A 112 -12.79 -5.06 32.29
N ILE A 113 -11.80 -4.16 32.32
CA ILE A 113 -11.85 -2.95 33.18
C ILE A 113 -13.00 -2.03 32.74
N ASP A 114 -13.12 -1.78 31.43
CA ASP A 114 -14.18 -0.94 30.88
C ASP A 114 -15.58 -1.49 31.21
N ALA A 115 -15.76 -2.81 31.10
CA ALA A 115 -17.00 -3.47 31.46
C ALA A 115 -17.29 -3.36 32.99
N HIS A 116 -16.26 -3.48 33.83
CA HIS A 116 -16.42 -3.33 35.29
C HIS A 116 -16.78 -1.91 35.69
N GLU A 117 -16.22 -0.93 34.99
CA GLU A 117 -16.48 0.50 35.28
C GLU A 117 -17.67 1.06 34.46
N ASN A 118 -18.42 0.22 33.75
CA ASN A 118 -19.54 0.59 32.89
C ASN A 118 -19.19 1.69 31.89
N ARG A 119 -18.00 1.59 31.29
CA ARG A 119 -17.55 2.48 30.18
C ARG A 119 -18.06 1.98 28.86
N ASP A 120 -18.37 2.91 27.97
CA ASP A 120 -18.65 2.60 26.58
C ASP A 120 -17.33 2.35 25.81
N VAL A 121 -17.34 1.32 24.94
CA VAL A 121 -16.18 0.94 24.12
C VAL A 121 -16.52 1.18 22.66
N MET A 122 -15.63 1.89 21.95
CA MET A 122 -15.75 2.12 20.52
C MET A 122 -14.53 1.53 19.79
N SER A 123 -14.78 0.84 18.69
CA SER A 123 -13.74 0.43 17.73
C SER A 123 -13.86 1.28 16.48
N ALA A 124 -12.76 1.88 16.06
CA ALA A 124 -12.69 2.67 14.84
C ALA A 124 -11.51 2.23 13.96
N ASP A 125 -11.72 2.20 12.65
CA ASP A 125 -10.66 2.02 11.66
C ASP A 125 -10.33 3.38 11.03
N VAL A 126 -9.04 3.71 10.97
CA VAL A 126 -8.58 4.93 10.30
C VAL A 126 -8.21 4.58 8.86
N PRO A 127 -9.05 4.94 7.87
CA PRO A 127 -8.77 4.60 6.48
C PRO A 127 -7.45 5.24 6.03
N ASN A 128 -6.56 4.41 5.47
CA ASN A 128 -5.28 4.87 4.93
C ASN A 128 -4.40 5.64 5.95
N ALA A 129 -4.37 5.21 7.20
CA ALA A 129 -3.68 5.90 8.30
C ALA A 129 -2.24 6.31 7.97
N PHE A 130 -1.46 5.40 7.39
CA PHE A 130 -0.07 5.68 7.01
C PHE A 130 0.09 6.73 5.91
N ILE A 131 -0.88 6.83 5.00
CA ILE A 131 -0.86 7.81 3.89
C ILE A 131 -1.26 9.21 4.39
N GLN A 132 -1.88 9.31 5.54
CA GLN A 132 -2.26 10.60 6.15
C GLN A 132 -1.10 11.27 6.88
N THR A 133 -0.01 10.55 7.10
CA THR A 133 1.20 11.08 7.75
C THR A 133 2.15 11.60 6.70
N GLU A 134 2.47 12.87 6.74
CA GLU A 134 3.48 13.47 5.87
C GLU A 134 4.87 12.98 6.27
N MET A 135 5.69 12.67 5.26
CA MET A 135 7.10 12.39 5.51
C MET A 135 7.83 13.70 5.91
N PRO A 136 8.76 13.64 6.85
CA PRO A 136 9.59 14.80 7.19
C PRO A 136 10.26 15.38 5.95
N GLU A 137 10.42 16.70 5.93
CA GLU A 137 11.22 17.35 4.89
C GLU A 137 12.65 16.81 4.91
N VAL A 138 13.15 16.44 3.73
CA VAL A 138 14.50 15.93 3.57
C VAL A 138 15.49 17.08 3.72
N LYS A 139 16.33 17.04 4.73
CA LYS A 139 17.38 18.06 4.95
C LYS A 139 18.47 17.96 3.87
N GLN A 140 19.19 19.04 3.70
CA GLN A 140 20.30 19.07 2.74
C GLN A 140 21.35 18.00 3.09
N GLY A 141 21.60 17.09 2.16
CA GLY A 141 22.52 15.95 2.35
C GLY A 141 21.86 14.63 2.77
N GLU A 142 20.58 14.63 3.12
CA GLU A 142 19.83 13.40 3.38
C GLU A 142 19.34 12.75 2.08
N GLU A 143 19.24 11.42 2.07
CA GLU A 143 18.75 10.66 0.93
C GLU A 143 17.22 10.65 0.89
N ARG A 144 16.67 10.94 -0.28
CA ARG A 144 15.23 10.82 -0.52
C ARG A 144 14.85 9.37 -0.84
N VAL A 145 13.74 8.91 -0.29
CA VAL A 145 13.15 7.64 -0.70
C VAL A 145 12.56 7.80 -2.10
N MET A 146 13.11 7.06 -3.06
CA MET A 146 12.65 7.08 -4.43
C MET A 146 11.98 5.77 -4.82
N MET A 147 10.96 5.88 -5.63
CA MET A 147 10.19 4.78 -6.12
C MET A 147 10.28 4.72 -7.65
N LYS A 148 10.62 3.56 -8.19
CA LYS A 148 10.62 3.31 -9.64
C LYS A 148 9.29 2.67 -10.03
N ILE A 149 8.52 3.36 -10.87
CA ILE A 149 7.26 2.86 -11.43
C ILE A 149 7.53 2.46 -12.88
N THR A 150 7.01 1.31 -13.34
CA THR A 150 7.25 0.79 -14.69
C THR A 150 6.01 0.11 -15.27
N GLY A 151 5.99 -0.03 -16.60
CA GLY A 151 4.97 -0.78 -17.34
C GLY A 151 3.57 -0.17 -17.20
N VAL A 152 2.56 -1.01 -17.15
CA VAL A 152 1.13 -0.62 -17.13
C VAL A 152 0.79 0.43 -16.06
N LEU A 153 1.53 0.48 -14.95
CA LEU A 153 1.31 1.51 -13.92
C LEU A 153 1.65 2.91 -14.42
N VAL A 154 2.66 3.04 -15.27
CA VAL A 154 3.04 4.31 -15.90
C VAL A 154 1.92 4.77 -16.84
N ASP A 155 1.40 3.85 -17.66
CA ASP A 155 0.30 4.14 -18.58
C ASP A 155 -0.95 4.61 -17.82
N MET A 156 -1.29 3.93 -16.72
CA MET A 156 -2.42 4.31 -15.86
C MET A 156 -2.23 5.70 -15.23
N LEU A 157 -1.04 6.02 -14.73
CA LEU A 157 -0.73 7.34 -14.17
C LEU A 157 -0.78 8.42 -15.24
N ASN A 158 -0.25 8.13 -16.43
CA ASN A 158 -0.29 9.07 -17.54
C ASN A 158 -1.72 9.33 -18.05
N GLN A 159 -2.60 8.33 -17.99
CA GLN A 159 -4.03 8.50 -18.27
C GLN A 159 -4.74 9.34 -17.20
N LEU A 160 -4.31 9.22 -15.92
CA LEU A 160 -4.89 9.96 -14.81
C LEU A 160 -4.56 11.45 -14.87
N ASP A 161 -3.29 11.78 -15.09
CA ASP A 161 -2.84 13.17 -15.24
C ASP A 161 -1.68 13.25 -16.25
N PRO A 162 -1.99 13.44 -17.55
CA PRO A 162 -0.97 13.51 -18.60
C PRO A 162 -0.02 14.70 -18.45
N GLN A 163 -0.49 15.81 -17.85
CA GLN A 163 0.33 17.02 -17.69
C GLN A 163 1.38 16.83 -16.59
N LEU A 164 1.00 16.14 -15.52
CA LEU A 164 1.90 15.88 -14.39
C LEU A 164 2.88 14.74 -14.68
N TYR A 165 2.39 13.63 -15.21
CA TYR A 165 3.20 12.40 -15.35
C TYR A 165 3.87 12.27 -16.72
N GLY A 166 3.23 12.75 -17.79
CA GLY A 166 3.71 12.60 -19.16
C GLY A 166 5.15 13.09 -19.40
N PRO A 167 5.58 14.25 -18.89
CA PRO A 167 6.95 14.74 -19.06
C PRO A 167 8.03 13.85 -18.41
N HIS A 168 7.65 12.98 -17.49
CA HIS A 168 8.56 12.11 -16.72
C HIS A 168 8.58 10.66 -17.22
N VAL A 169 7.76 10.33 -18.22
CA VAL A 169 7.77 9.00 -18.83
C VAL A 169 9.01 8.85 -19.73
N VAL A 170 9.76 7.78 -19.49
CA VAL A 170 10.89 7.39 -20.35
C VAL A 170 10.44 6.15 -21.10
N TYR A 171 10.42 6.25 -22.43
CA TYR A 171 10.22 5.11 -23.31
C TYR A 171 11.60 4.50 -23.61
N ASP A 172 11.77 3.19 -23.32
CA ASP A 172 12.96 2.42 -23.67
C ASP A 172 12.92 2.00 -25.15
#